data_ce80e8dae26dfa216b991a614e93f458
#
_entry.id   ce80e8dae26dfa216b991a614e93f458
#
_cell.length_a   1.000
_cell.length_b   1.000
_cell.length_c   1.000
_cell.angle_alpha   90.00
_cell.angle_beta   90.00
_cell.angle_gamma   90.00
#
_symmetry.space_group_name_H-M   'P 1'
#
loop_
_entity.id
_entity.type
_entity.pdbx_description
1 polymer ?
#
loop_
_entity_poly.entity_id
_entity_poly.type
_entity_poly.pdbx_seq_one_letter_code
_entity_poly.pdbx_strand_id
1 'polypeptide(L)'
;MEWRDHGILLNVRRHGETAAIIEVFTEHHGRHAGVVRGGTSRKIAPILQPGAQLDVTWRARLEDHIGSYTVEPIRSRAGAMSDRLALAGLNAVTALLAFCLPEREAHKTLYKRSEQVLDLLDQDDIWPLAYLRWELALLEDMGFGLDLSVCAVTGTTDDLAYVSPRSGRAVARGAAGEWADRMLALPDCLRGIGTAPDTEVSQAFDTTGYFLEQRLAPELGNKPLPDARARFVAAFNRRL
;
A
#
# COMPACT_ATOMS: atom_id res chain seq x y z
N MET A 1 -23.32 16.79 9.70
CA MET A 1 -22.45 15.79 10.30
C MET A 1 -21.04 16.33 10.37
N GLU A 2 -20.30 15.98 11.41
CA GLU A 2 -18.93 16.43 11.64
C GLU A 2 -18.16 15.36 12.40
N TRP A 3 -16.90 15.16 12.03
CA TRP A 3 -15.96 14.31 12.75
C TRP A 3 -14.53 14.84 12.58
N ARG A 4 -13.62 14.45 13.50
CA ARG A 4 -12.19 14.75 13.47
C ARG A 4 -11.41 13.45 13.59
N ASP A 5 -10.34 13.32 12.82
CA ASP A 5 -9.50 12.12 12.77
C ASP A 5 -8.10 12.46 12.29
N HIS A 6 -7.17 11.52 12.45
CA HIS A 6 -5.86 11.58 11.81
C HIS A 6 -5.89 10.79 10.51
N GLY A 7 -5.18 11.26 9.49
CA GLY A 7 -5.18 10.56 8.21
C GLY A 7 -3.94 10.77 7.37
N ILE A 8 -3.69 9.81 6.48
CA ILE A 8 -2.65 9.85 5.46
C ILE A 8 -3.26 10.44 4.20
N LEU A 9 -2.72 11.53 3.67
CA LEU A 9 -3.15 12.12 2.42
C LEU A 9 -2.76 11.23 1.25
N LEU A 10 -3.75 10.71 0.53
CA LEU A 10 -3.53 9.81 -0.60
C LEU A 10 -3.44 10.55 -1.93
N ASN A 11 -4.36 11.48 -2.15
CA ASN A 11 -4.50 12.17 -3.43
C ASN A 11 -4.94 13.62 -3.25
N VAL A 12 -4.51 14.48 -4.19
CA VAL A 12 -4.88 15.91 -4.25
C VAL A 12 -5.19 16.27 -5.68
N ARG A 13 -6.33 16.89 -5.92
CA ARG A 13 -6.67 17.45 -7.24
C ARG A 13 -7.23 18.86 -7.11
N ARG A 14 -6.87 19.74 -8.01
CA ARG A 14 -7.44 21.09 -8.05
C ARG A 14 -8.96 21.03 -8.28
N HIS A 15 -9.68 21.92 -7.63
CA HIS A 15 -11.13 22.06 -7.75
C HIS A 15 -11.50 23.54 -7.83
N GLY A 16 -11.97 23.99 -9.00
CA GLY A 16 -12.18 25.41 -9.26
C GLY A 16 -10.88 26.21 -9.16
N GLU A 17 -10.99 27.50 -8.83
CA GLU A 17 -9.84 28.42 -8.84
C GLU A 17 -8.98 28.29 -7.57
N THR A 18 -9.59 28.12 -6.41
CA THR A 18 -8.89 28.23 -5.13
C THR A 18 -8.96 26.98 -4.25
N ALA A 19 -9.86 26.04 -4.55
CA ALA A 19 -10.06 24.84 -3.74
C ALA A 19 -9.25 23.65 -4.25
N ALA A 20 -9.10 22.64 -3.41
CA ALA A 20 -8.63 21.30 -3.76
C ALA A 20 -9.59 20.25 -3.25
N ILE A 21 -9.78 19.16 -3.98
CA ILE A 21 -10.38 17.94 -3.44
C ILE A 21 -9.21 17.04 -3.01
N ILE A 22 -9.29 16.54 -1.80
CA ILE A 22 -8.34 15.59 -1.24
C ILE A 22 -9.01 14.27 -0.92
N GLU A 23 -8.25 13.20 -1.00
CA GLU A 23 -8.60 11.89 -0.46
C GLU A 23 -7.66 11.55 0.67
N VAL A 24 -8.21 11.22 1.82
CA VAL A 24 -7.45 10.92 3.04
C VAL A 24 -7.84 9.53 3.54
N PHE A 25 -6.86 8.70 3.85
CA PHE A 25 -7.09 7.46 4.57
C PHE A 25 -6.97 7.72 6.06
N THR A 26 -8.09 7.64 6.76
CA THR A 26 -8.20 7.95 8.19
C THR A 26 -8.31 6.67 9.03
N GLU A 27 -7.92 6.76 10.31
CA GLU A 27 -7.93 5.61 11.21
C GLU A 27 -9.33 5.06 11.46
N HIS A 28 -10.33 5.94 11.63
CA HIS A 28 -11.67 5.55 12.09
C HIS A 28 -12.76 5.69 11.03
N HIS A 29 -12.52 6.48 9.96
CA HIS A 29 -13.51 6.76 8.92
C HIS A 29 -13.09 6.25 7.54
N GLY A 30 -11.97 5.50 7.44
CA GLY A 30 -11.47 4.90 6.21
C GLY A 30 -11.00 5.90 5.17
N ARG A 31 -11.00 5.51 3.89
CA ARG A 31 -10.69 6.41 2.76
C ARG A 31 -11.86 7.35 2.52
N HIS A 32 -11.62 8.63 2.64
CA HIS A 32 -12.67 9.64 2.57
C HIS A 32 -12.26 10.84 1.73
N ALA A 33 -13.15 11.31 0.85
CA ALA A 33 -12.93 12.49 0.03
C ALA A 33 -13.55 13.74 0.66
N GLY A 34 -12.97 14.92 0.37
CA GLY A 34 -13.53 16.19 0.80
C GLY A 34 -12.85 17.38 0.16
N VAL A 35 -13.55 18.52 0.17
CA VAL A 35 -13.08 19.79 -0.40
C VAL A 35 -12.32 20.59 0.65
N VAL A 36 -11.08 21.00 0.35
CA VAL A 36 -10.31 21.97 1.13
C VAL A 36 -10.44 23.34 0.47
N ARG A 37 -11.13 24.26 1.16
CA ARG A 37 -11.23 25.66 0.71
C ARG A 37 -9.87 26.34 0.80
N GLY A 38 -9.49 27.09 -0.23
CA GLY A 38 -8.16 27.69 -0.29
C GLY A 38 -7.01 26.67 -0.44
N GLY A 39 -7.30 25.43 -0.84
CA GLY A 39 -6.32 24.33 -0.96
C GLY A 39 -5.19 24.62 -1.96
N THR A 40 -5.37 25.59 -2.89
CA THR A 40 -4.32 26.02 -3.82
C THR A 40 -3.52 27.22 -3.31
N SER A 41 -3.84 27.75 -2.13
CA SER A 41 -3.16 28.92 -1.55
C SER A 41 -1.73 28.61 -1.16
N ARG A 42 -0.87 29.65 -1.11
CA ARG A 42 0.54 29.52 -0.66
C ARG A 42 0.68 28.95 0.75
N LYS A 43 -0.35 29.07 1.59
CA LYS A 43 -0.35 28.56 2.97
C LYS A 43 -0.73 27.08 3.03
N ILE A 44 -1.71 26.64 2.25
CA ILE A 44 -2.29 25.29 2.35
C ILE A 44 -1.66 24.32 1.36
N ALA A 45 -1.37 24.73 0.12
CA ALA A 45 -0.82 23.83 -0.90
C ALA A 45 0.46 23.06 -0.47
N PRO A 46 1.40 23.66 0.28
CA PRO A 46 2.57 22.91 0.77
C PRO A 46 2.23 21.80 1.78
N ILE A 47 1.10 21.90 2.47
CA ILE A 47 0.61 20.90 3.43
C ILE A 47 -0.02 19.72 2.70
N LEU A 48 -0.65 19.99 1.56
CA LEU A 48 -1.38 19.00 0.77
C LEU A 48 -0.43 18.22 -0.15
N GLN A 49 0.45 17.42 0.43
CA GLN A 49 1.36 16.54 -0.32
C GLN A 49 0.98 15.08 -0.05
N PRO A 50 0.83 14.21 -1.09
CA PRO A 50 0.60 12.78 -0.88
C PRO A 50 1.60 12.18 0.11
N GLY A 51 1.11 11.32 1.00
CA GLY A 51 1.87 10.75 2.09
C GLY A 51 1.95 11.62 3.36
N ALA A 52 1.54 12.89 3.32
CA ALA A 52 1.51 13.72 4.53
C ALA A 52 0.52 13.17 5.56
N GLN A 53 0.92 13.21 6.84
CA GLN A 53 0.03 12.94 7.97
C GLN A 53 -0.69 14.22 8.37
N LEU A 54 -1.99 14.17 8.39
CA LEU A 54 -2.86 15.32 8.66
C LEU A 54 -3.80 15.04 9.84
N ASP A 55 -4.06 16.06 10.63
CA ASP A 55 -5.24 16.14 11.49
C ASP A 55 -6.34 16.77 10.64
N VAL A 56 -7.45 16.08 10.48
CA VAL A 56 -8.52 16.47 9.58
C VAL A 56 -9.85 16.59 10.30
N THR A 57 -10.57 17.68 10.06
CA THR A 57 -11.97 17.83 10.46
C THR A 57 -12.84 17.86 9.21
N TRP A 58 -13.71 16.85 9.08
CA TRP A 58 -14.65 16.76 7.97
C TRP A 58 -16.03 17.23 8.40
N ARG A 59 -16.73 17.96 7.49
CA ARG A 59 -18.09 18.46 7.70
C ARG A 59 -18.91 18.32 6.43
N ALA A 60 -20.14 17.81 6.57
CA ALA A 60 -21.12 17.81 5.49
C ALA A 60 -22.54 17.96 6.05
N ARG A 61 -23.48 18.34 5.16
CA ARG A 61 -24.89 18.38 5.52
C ARG A 61 -25.47 16.98 5.64
N LEU A 62 -25.12 16.09 4.69
CA LEU A 62 -25.52 14.68 4.67
C LEU A 62 -24.26 13.82 4.57
N GLU A 63 -24.37 12.58 5.00
CA GLU A 63 -23.22 11.65 5.07
C GLU A 63 -22.67 11.30 3.70
N ASP A 64 -23.53 11.15 2.69
CA ASP A 64 -23.20 10.82 1.30
C ASP A 64 -22.58 11.98 0.52
N HIS A 65 -22.63 13.20 1.06
CA HIS A 65 -21.98 14.35 0.41
C HIS A 65 -20.47 14.28 0.52
N ILE A 66 -19.77 14.84 -0.48
CA ILE A 66 -18.30 14.94 -0.47
C ILE A 66 -17.79 15.75 0.74
N GLY A 67 -18.58 16.72 1.24
CA GLY A 67 -18.23 17.52 2.39
C GLY A 67 -17.02 18.44 2.18
N SER A 68 -16.57 19.03 3.30
CA SER A 68 -15.39 19.89 3.34
C SER A 68 -14.44 19.47 4.45
N TYR A 69 -13.14 19.60 4.18
CA TYR A 69 -12.08 19.40 5.14
C TYR A 69 -11.49 20.73 5.64
N THR A 70 -11.26 20.79 6.95
CA THR A 70 -10.22 21.62 7.54
C THR A 70 -9.04 20.71 7.85
N VAL A 71 -7.82 21.15 7.52
CA VAL A 71 -6.61 20.34 7.64
C VAL A 71 -5.54 21.05 8.45
N GLU A 72 -4.87 20.31 9.33
CA GLU A 72 -3.69 20.75 10.06
C GLU A 72 -2.55 19.74 9.85
N PRO A 73 -1.30 20.18 9.61
CA PRO A 73 -0.21 19.27 9.38
C PRO A 73 0.24 18.63 10.70
N ILE A 74 0.38 17.29 10.72
CA ILE A 74 1.02 16.55 11.81
C ILE A 74 2.46 16.22 11.43
N ARG A 75 2.64 15.59 10.25
CA ARG A 75 3.96 15.17 9.77
C ARG A 75 4.05 15.34 8.26
N SER A 76 5.09 16.01 7.81
CA SER A 76 5.45 16.06 6.40
C SER A 76 6.41 14.90 6.07
N ARG A 77 6.22 14.29 4.90
CA ARG A 77 7.18 13.33 4.33
C ARG A 77 7.87 13.87 3.08
N ALA A 78 7.99 15.21 3.00
CA ALA A 78 8.66 15.89 1.89
C ALA A 78 10.13 15.49 1.73
N GLY A 79 10.78 14.99 2.79
CA GLY A 79 12.13 14.41 2.72
C GLY A 79 12.27 13.29 1.69
N ALA A 80 11.24 12.50 1.48
CA ALA A 80 11.20 11.45 0.45
C ALA A 80 11.41 11.99 -0.98
N MET A 81 11.15 13.27 -1.23
CA MET A 81 11.35 13.89 -2.56
C MET A 81 12.84 14.00 -2.95
N SER A 82 13.76 13.95 -1.99
CA SER A 82 15.22 14.01 -2.25
C SER A 82 15.80 12.65 -2.64
N ASP A 83 15.10 11.57 -2.40
CA ASP A 83 15.49 10.21 -2.79
C ASP A 83 14.50 9.59 -3.78
N ARG A 84 15.04 9.01 -4.86
CA ARG A 84 14.22 8.46 -5.95
C ARG A 84 13.45 7.21 -5.54
N LEU A 85 14.05 6.35 -4.72
CA LEU A 85 13.43 5.12 -4.27
C LEU A 85 12.35 5.43 -3.23
N ALA A 86 12.67 6.28 -2.25
CA ALA A 86 11.72 6.73 -1.24
C ALA A 86 10.49 7.40 -1.86
N LEU A 87 10.70 8.30 -2.83
CA LEU A 87 9.59 8.96 -3.55
C LEU A 87 8.75 7.96 -4.35
N ALA A 88 9.39 7.02 -5.05
CA ALA A 88 8.66 5.99 -5.79
C ALA A 88 7.85 5.10 -4.84
N GLY A 89 8.39 4.76 -3.70
CA GLY A 89 7.73 3.98 -2.67
C GLY A 89 6.56 4.71 -2.01
N LEU A 90 6.75 5.96 -1.63
CA LEU A 90 5.66 6.80 -1.11
C LEU A 90 4.47 6.85 -2.09
N ASN A 91 4.78 7.06 -3.38
CA ASN A 91 3.76 7.07 -4.42
C ASN A 91 3.10 5.68 -4.61
N ALA A 92 3.85 4.59 -4.46
CA ALA A 92 3.30 3.23 -4.56
C ALA A 92 2.32 2.95 -3.41
N VAL A 93 2.70 3.26 -2.17
CA VAL A 93 1.81 3.09 -1.00
C VAL A 93 0.53 3.91 -1.15
N THR A 94 0.64 5.20 -1.42
CA THR A 94 -0.54 6.09 -1.52
C THR A 94 -1.46 5.71 -2.68
N ALA A 95 -0.89 5.32 -3.83
CA ALA A 95 -1.67 4.91 -4.99
C ALA A 95 -2.38 3.56 -4.79
N LEU A 96 -1.72 2.57 -4.16
CA LEU A 96 -2.34 1.28 -3.84
C LEU A 96 -3.46 1.44 -2.81
N LEU A 97 -3.27 2.25 -1.77
CA LEU A 97 -4.34 2.54 -0.80
C LEU A 97 -5.54 3.22 -1.47
N ALA A 98 -5.30 4.22 -2.34
CA ALA A 98 -6.37 4.88 -3.07
C ALA A 98 -7.11 3.94 -4.04
N PHE A 99 -6.40 2.94 -4.60
CA PHE A 99 -6.96 1.95 -5.53
C PHE A 99 -7.74 0.85 -4.82
N CYS A 100 -7.18 0.28 -3.73
CA CYS A 100 -7.73 -0.92 -3.08
C CYS A 100 -8.83 -0.61 -2.07
N LEU A 101 -8.73 0.49 -1.33
CA LEU A 101 -9.66 0.75 -0.23
C LEU A 101 -11.03 1.20 -0.73
N PRO A 102 -12.13 0.62 -0.23
CA PRO A 102 -13.45 1.17 -0.39
C PRO A 102 -13.56 2.53 0.31
N GLU A 103 -14.53 3.36 -0.10
CA GLU A 103 -14.78 4.62 0.58
C GLU A 103 -15.51 4.39 1.91
N ARG A 104 -15.10 5.16 2.94
CA ARG A 104 -15.79 5.26 4.23
C ARG A 104 -15.82 3.96 5.05
N GLU A 105 -14.95 3.03 4.76
CA GLU A 105 -14.77 1.80 5.52
C GLU A 105 -13.44 1.84 6.28
N ALA A 106 -13.50 1.66 7.60
CA ALA A 106 -12.33 1.76 8.45
C ALA A 106 -11.50 0.48 8.44
N HIS A 107 -10.21 0.61 8.09
CA HIS A 107 -9.20 -0.45 8.07
C HIS A 107 -8.07 -0.10 9.08
N LYS A 108 -8.38 -0.11 10.38
CA LYS A 108 -7.50 0.41 11.43
C LYS A 108 -6.12 -0.24 11.47
N THR A 109 -6.06 -1.55 11.28
CA THR A 109 -4.78 -2.27 11.29
C THR A 109 -3.92 -1.89 10.09
N LEU A 110 -4.51 -1.82 8.91
CA LEU A 110 -3.83 -1.40 7.70
C LEU A 110 -3.41 0.08 7.76
N TYR A 111 -4.24 0.95 8.36
CA TYR A 111 -3.88 2.34 8.60
C TYR A 111 -2.57 2.47 9.40
N LYS A 112 -2.46 1.79 10.55
CA LYS A 112 -1.27 1.81 11.38
C LYS A 112 -0.04 1.24 10.67
N ARG A 113 -0.20 0.15 9.94
CA ARG A 113 0.89 -0.43 9.13
C ARG A 113 1.32 0.52 8.00
N SER A 114 0.38 1.26 7.40
CA SER A 114 0.68 2.25 6.35
C SER A 114 1.41 3.47 6.91
N GLU A 115 1.05 3.93 8.10
CA GLU A 115 1.77 4.98 8.80
C GLU A 115 3.21 4.55 9.11
N GLN A 116 3.39 3.35 9.65
CA GLN A 116 4.71 2.78 9.97
C GLN A 116 5.61 2.65 8.75
N VAL A 117 5.11 2.08 7.64
CA VAL A 117 5.93 1.94 6.43
C VAL A 117 6.32 3.27 5.82
N LEU A 118 5.43 4.27 5.87
CA LEU A 118 5.74 5.62 5.40
C LEU A 118 6.73 6.37 6.30
N ASP A 119 6.80 6.01 7.58
CA ASP A 119 7.76 6.59 8.53
C ASP A 119 9.17 6.01 8.40
N LEU A 120 9.33 4.90 7.68
CA LEU A 120 10.61 4.24 7.42
C LEU A 120 11.26 4.67 6.09
N LEU A 121 10.64 5.56 5.31
CA LEU A 121 11.07 5.93 3.95
C LEU A 121 12.51 6.47 3.84
N ASP A 122 13.08 6.98 4.93
CA ASP A 122 14.45 7.47 5.03
C ASP A 122 15.47 6.38 5.44
N GLN A 123 15.01 5.13 5.61
CA GLN A 123 15.84 3.99 6.03
C GLN A 123 16.01 2.99 4.87
N ASP A 124 16.87 3.33 3.91
CA ASP A 124 17.05 2.64 2.64
C ASP A 124 17.26 1.12 2.73
N ASP A 125 17.93 0.64 3.79
CA ASP A 125 18.20 -0.78 3.99
C ASP A 125 17.01 -1.55 4.55
N ILE A 126 16.08 -0.87 5.23
CA ILE A 126 14.93 -1.50 5.92
C ILE A 126 13.65 -1.34 5.12
N TRP A 127 13.50 -0.16 4.47
CA TRP A 127 12.24 0.24 3.88
C TRP A 127 11.70 -0.73 2.81
N PRO A 128 12.51 -1.29 1.86
CA PRO A 128 11.98 -2.20 0.85
C PRO A 128 11.36 -3.47 1.45
N LEU A 129 11.98 -4.02 2.51
CA LEU A 129 11.43 -5.16 3.22
C LEU A 129 10.16 -4.79 4.03
N ALA A 130 10.15 -3.60 4.65
CA ALA A 130 8.96 -3.09 5.33
C ALA A 130 7.78 -2.88 4.35
N TYR A 131 8.06 -2.38 3.14
CA TYR A 131 7.08 -2.26 2.07
C TYR A 131 6.54 -3.62 1.62
N LEU A 132 7.41 -4.63 1.43
CA LEU A 132 6.98 -6.00 1.11
C LEU A 132 6.02 -6.54 2.18
N ARG A 133 6.34 -6.33 3.46
CA ARG A 133 5.47 -6.72 4.58
C ARG A 133 4.14 -5.98 4.56
N TRP A 134 4.18 -4.71 4.19
CA TRP A 134 2.97 -3.90 4.03
C TRP A 134 2.11 -4.38 2.85
N GLU A 135 2.70 -4.80 1.70
CA GLU A 135 1.94 -5.38 0.59
C GLU A 135 1.23 -6.69 1.01
N LEU A 136 1.90 -7.56 1.77
CA LEU A 136 1.27 -8.76 2.32
C LEU A 136 0.09 -8.41 3.23
N ALA A 137 0.25 -7.38 4.06
CA ALA A 137 -0.82 -6.91 4.94
C ALA A 137 -1.98 -6.28 4.17
N LEU A 138 -1.71 -5.57 3.06
CA LEU A 138 -2.74 -5.05 2.17
C LEU A 138 -3.52 -6.20 1.52
N LEU A 139 -2.84 -7.23 0.99
CA LEU A 139 -3.49 -8.42 0.44
C LEU A 139 -4.36 -9.13 1.49
N GLU A 140 -3.86 -9.29 2.71
CA GLU A 140 -4.60 -9.90 3.82
C GLU A 140 -5.87 -9.11 4.15
N ASP A 141 -5.75 -7.80 4.30
CA ASP A 141 -6.84 -6.89 4.65
C ASP A 141 -7.93 -6.85 3.56
N MET A 142 -7.54 -7.02 2.29
CA MET A 142 -8.45 -7.11 1.14
C MET A 142 -9.01 -8.53 0.91
N GLY A 143 -8.71 -9.52 1.76
CA GLY A 143 -9.22 -10.89 1.64
C GLY A 143 -8.42 -11.81 0.72
N PHE A 144 -7.23 -11.38 0.27
CA PHE A 144 -6.32 -12.14 -0.60
C PHE A 144 -5.03 -12.57 0.13
N GLY A 145 -5.08 -12.71 1.46
CA GLY A 145 -3.95 -13.12 2.28
C GLY A 145 -3.33 -14.43 1.83
N LEU A 146 -2.00 -14.53 1.96
CA LEU A 146 -1.23 -15.71 1.60
C LEU A 146 -1.01 -16.59 2.83
N ASP A 147 -1.23 -17.91 2.70
CA ASP A 147 -0.91 -18.91 3.73
C ASP A 147 0.46 -19.54 3.41
N LEU A 148 1.49 -18.96 4.00
CA LEU A 148 2.89 -19.35 3.75
C LEU A 148 3.46 -20.21 4.89
N SER A 149 2.63 -20.70 5.78
CA SER A 149 3.05 -21.41 7.01
C SER A 149 3.31 -22.90 6.79
N VAL A 150 2.48 -23.54 5.96
CA VAL A 150 2.53 -24.99 5.72
C VAL A 150 2.30 -25.33 4.25
N CYS A 151 2.88 -26.44 3.79
CA CYS A 151 2.65 -26.96 2.44
C CYS A 151 1.18 -27.35 2.24
N ALA A 152 0.53 -26.81 1.21
CA ALA A 152 -0.84 -27.12 0.86
C ALA A 152 -1.09 -28.58 0.47
N VAL A 153 -0.03 -29.32 0.06
CA VAL A 153 -0.11 -30.71 -0.43
C VAL A 153 0.19 -31.70 0.66
N THR A 154 1.29 -31.49 1.43
CA THR A 154 1.81 -32.46 2.39
C THR A 154 1.60 -32.08 3.85
N GLY A 155 1.27 -30.80 4.13
CA GLY A 155 1.17 -30.28 5.49
C GLY A 155 2.52 -30.05 6.18
N THR A 156 3.65 -30.31 5.52
CA THR A 156 4.98 -30.03 6.09
C THR A 156 5.25 -28.53 6.17
N THR A 157 6.10 -28.15 7.14
CA THR A 157 6.66 -26.80 7.25
C THR A 157 8.04 -26.66 6.62
N ASP A 158 8.63 -27.79 6.20
CA ASP A 158 9.98 -27.86 5.71
C ASP A 158 10.05 -27.69 4.19
N ASP A 159 11.16 -27.10 3.71
CA ASP A 159 11.50 -26.90 2.30
C ASP A 159 10.35 -26.25 1.49
N LEU A 160 9.66 -25.28 2.07
CA LEU A 160 8.65 -24.50 1.36
C LEU A 160 9.34 -23.57 0.37
N ALA A 161 9.14 -23.82 -0.92
CA ALA A 161 9.88 -23.16 -2.01
C ALA A 161 8.99 -22.39 -2.98
N TYR A 162 7.69 -22.64 -2.97
CA TYR A 162 6.75 -22.08 -3.94
C TYR A 162 5.48 -21.57 -3.27
N VAL A 163 4.80 -20.66 -4.00
CA VAL A 163 3.43 -20.23 -3.71
C VAL A 163 2.53 -20.61 -4.89
N SER A 164 1.45 -21.31 -4.61
CA SER A 164 0.45 -21.66 -5.63
C SER A 164 -0.26 -20.39 -6.13
N PRO A 165 -0.19 -20.05 -7.43
CA PRO A 165 -0.87 -18.87 -7.99
C PRO A 165 -2.40 -18.95 -7.87
N ARG A 166 -2.93 -20.17 -7.74
CA ARG A 166 -4.37 -20.41 -7.62
C ARG A 166 -4.90 -20.19 -6.21
N SER A 167 -4.15 -20.65 -5.20
CA SER A 167 -4.66 -20.67 -3.81
C SER A 167 -3.95 -19.71 -2.86
N GLY A 168 -2.80 -19.11 -3.24
CA GLY A 168 -1.99 -18.29 -2.34
C GLY A 168 -1.30 -19.09 -1.22
N ARG A 169 -1.26 -20.43 -1.32
CA ARG A 169 -0.70 -21.29 -0.28
C ARG A 169 0.70 -21.77 -0.64
N ALA A 170 1.53 -21.94 0.38
CA ALA A 170 2.88 -22.49 0.21
C ALA A 170 2.87 -23.93 -0.29
N VAL A 171 3.90 -24.29 -1.06
CA VAL A 171 4.14 -25.66 -1.55
C VAL A 171 5.61 -26.00 -1.35
N ALA A 172 5.87 -27.17 -0.74
CA ALA A 172 7.22 -27.69 -0.56
C ALA A 172 7.84 -28.09 -1.91
N ARG A 173 9.16 -27.95 -2.05
CA ARG A 173 9.91 -28.24 -3.29
C ARG A 173 9.61 -29.64 -3.83
N GLY A 174 9.68 -30.65 -2.97
CA GLY A 174 9.42 -32.03 -3.33
C GLY A 174 7.95 -32.33 -3.68
N ALA A 175 7.01 -31.48 -3.26
CA ALA A 175 5.57 -31.64 -3.52
C ALA A 175 5.09 -30.91 -4.79
N ALA A 176 5.90 -30.06 -5.36
CA ALA A 176 5.56 -29.27 -6.55
C ALA A 176 5.46 -30.14 -7.83
N GLY A 177 6.30 -31.17 -7.96
CA GLY A 177 6.30 -32.06 -9.11
C GLY A 177 6.40 -31.33 -10.46
N GLU A 178 5.61 -31.73 -11.43
CA GLU A 178 5.51 -31.10 -12.77
C GLU A 178 4.91 -29.65 -12.75
N TRP A 179 4.38 -29.21 -11.62
CA TRP A 179 3.79 -27.88 -11.48
C TRP A 179 4.80 -26.81 -11.06
N ALA A 180 6.06 -27.20 -10.70
CA ALA A 180 7.07 -26.27 -10.19
C ALA A 180 7.26 -25.03 -11.08
N ASP A 181 7.35 -25.21 -12.39
CA ASP A 181 7.56 -24.13 -13.37
C ASP A 181 6.36 -23.18 -13.52
N ARG A 182 5.20 -23.55 -12.97
CA ARG A 182 3.97 -22.76 -12.99
C ARG A 182 3.66 -22.11 -11.64
N MET A 183 4.50 -22.36 -10.64
CA MET A 183 4.35 -21.77 -9.31
C MET A 183 5.18 -20.50 -9.18
N LEU A 184 4.79 -19.67 -8.24
CA LEU A 184 5.51 -18.45 -7.88
C LEU A 184 6.63 -18.80 -6.88
N ALA A 185 7.70 -18.03 -6.89
CA ALA A 185 8.77 -18.20 -5.90
C ALA A 185 8.29 -17.89 -4.49
N LEU A 186 8.79 -18.64 -3.50
CA LEU A 186 8.61 -18.35 -2.09
C LEU A 186 9.97 -18.10 -1.44
N PRO A 187 10.58 -16.91 -1.64
CA PRO A 187 11.80 -16.57 -0.94
C PRO A 187 11.57 -16.44 0.57
N ASP A 188 12.59 -16.70 1.36
CA ASP A 188 12.52 -16.74 2.82
C ASP A 188 12.05 -15.41 3.42
N CYS A 189 12.38 -14.29 2.80
CA CYS A 189 11.90 -12.97 3.21
C CYS A 189 10.37 -12.84 3.20
N LEU A 190 9.62 -13.53 2.35
CA LEU A 190 8.14 -13.57 2.41
C LEU A 190 7.61 -14.25 3.68
N ARG A 191 8.36 -15.21 4.22
CA ARG A 191 8.03 -15.92 5.46
C ARG A 191 8.56 -15.21 6.71
N GLY A 192 9.40 -14.18 6.56
CA GLY A 192 10.02 -13.44 7.65
C GLY A 192 11.24 -14.12 8.26
N ILE A 193 11.88 -14.96 7.49
CA ILE A 193 13.11 -15.65 7.87
C ILE A 193 14.26 -15.22 6.93
N GLY A 194 15.48 -15.56 7.32
CA GLY A 194 16.67 -15.23 6.53
C GLY A 194 17.12 -13.77 6.63
N THR A 195 18.11 -13.42 5.79
CA THR A 195 18.75 -12.10 5.76
C THR A 195 18.11 -11.12 4.77
N ALA A 196 17.14 -11.59 3.98
CA ALA A 196 16.39 -10.81 2.98
C ALA A 196 17.27 -9.99 2.02
N PRO A 197 18.20 -10.62 1.27
CA PRO A 197 18.99 -9.89 0.28
C PRO A 197 18.08 -9.28 -0.79
N ASP A 198 18.53 -8.20 -1.43
CA ASP A 198 17.73 -7.44 -2.41
C ASP A 198 17.20 -8.34 -3.55
N THR A 199 17.96 -9.37 -3.97
CA THR A 199 17.53 -10.35 -4.97
C THR A 199 16.31 -11.17 -4.54
N GLU A 200 16.23 -11.57 -3.27
CA GLU A 200 15.04 -12.25 -2.71
C GLU A 200 13.87 -11.30 -2.57
N VAL A 201 14.11 -10.07 -2.14
CA VAL A 201 13.07 -9.04 -2.03
C VAL A 201 12.47 -8.75 -3.41
N SER A 202 13.30 -8.69 -4.47
CA SER A 202 12.84 -8.55 -5.85
C SER A 202 11.92 -9.70 -6.27
N GLN A 203 12.33 -10.96 -6.03
CA GLN A 203 11.49 -12.13 -6.31
C GLN A 203 10.18 -12.11 -5.50
N ALA A 204 10.24 -11.62 -4.27
CA ALA A 204 9.06 -11.48 -3.43
C ALA A 204 8.08 -10.44 -4.00
N PHE A 205 8.58 -9.33 -4.59
CA PHE A 205 7.73 -8.35 -5.29
C PHE A 205 7.06 -8.92 -6.54
N ASP A 206 7.71 -9.87 -7.24
CA ASP A 206 7.06 -10.57 -8.36
C ASP A 206 5.90 -11.44 -7.85
N THR A 207 6.10 -12.12 -6.72
CA THR A 207 5.07 -12.96 -6.11
C THR A 207 3.89 -12.13 -5.58
N THR A 208 4.12 -11.08 -4.79
CA THR A 208 3.03 -10.21 -4.31
C THR A 208 2.34 -9.48 -5.47
N GLY A 209 3.12 -9.04 -6.47
CA GLY A 209 2.61 -8.41 -7.69
C GLY A 209 1.63 -9.28 -8.44
N TYR A 210 1.92 -10.57 -8.57
CA TYR A 210 0.99 -11.52 -9.19
C TYR A 210 -0.37 -11.50 -8.48
N PHE A 211 -0.41 -11.56 -7.15
CA PHE A 211 -1.68 -11.57 -6.41
C PHE A 211 -2.40 -10.23 -6.50
N LEU A 212 -1.69 -9.12 -6.46
CA LEU A 212 -2.28 -7.79 -6.67
C LEU A 212 -2.92 -7.67 -8.06
N GLU A 213 -2.22 -8.11 -9.12
CA GLU A 213 -2.65 -7.95 -10.51
C GLU A 213 -3.67 -9.00 -10.94
N GLN A 214 -3.44 -10.26 -10.59
CA GLN A 214 -4.23 -11.37 -11.13
C GLN A 214 -5.37 -11.81 -10.22
N ARG A 215 -5.36 -11.39 -8.95
CA ARG A 215 -6.35 -11.80 -7.96
C ARG A 215 -7.13 -10.62 -7.40
N LEU A 216 -6.45 -9.59 -6.89
CA LEU A 216 -7.11 -8.45 -6.27
C LEU A 216 -7.71 -7.48 -7.31
N ALA A 217 -6.94 -7.03 -8.30
CA ALA A 217 -7.40 -6.03 -9.26
C ALA A 217 -8.67 -6.43 -10.06
N PRO A 218 -8.86 -7.71 -10.47
CA PRO A 218 -10.11 -8.15 -11.10
C PRO A 218 -11.34 -7.94 -10.22
N GLU A 219 -11.25 -8.19 -8.92
CA GLU A 219 -12.36 -7.99 -7.98
C GLU A 219 -12.69 -6.51 -7.75
N LEU A 220 -11.75 -5.61 -8.03
CA LEU A 220 -11.93 -4.16 -7.96
C LEU A 220 -12.37 -3.53 -9.30
N GLY A 221 -13.03 -4.31 -10.15
CA GLY A 221 -13.62 -3.84 -11.41
C GLY A 221 -12.69 -3.91 -12.61
N ASN A 222 -11.72 -4.83 -12.62
CA ASN A 222 -10.78 -5.08 -13.73
C ASN A 222 -9.96 -3.84 -14.16
N LYS A 223 -9.76 -2.90 -13.28
CA LYS A 223 -8.86 -1.77 -13.54
C LYS A 223 -7.41 -2.21 -13.38
N PRO A 224 -6.50 -1.76 -14.24
CA PRO A 224 -5.08 -2.06 -14.05
C PRO A 224 -4.58 -1.47 -12.73
N LEU A 225 -3.60 -2.12 -12.11
CA LEU A 225 -2.92 -1.55 -10.94
C LEU A 225 -2.31 -0.18 -11.28
N PRO A 226 -2.20 0.70 -10.28
CA PRO A 226 -1.51 1.98 -10.48
C PRO A 226 -0.05 1.77 -10.90
N ASP A 227 0.39 2.45 -11.95
CA ASP A 227 1.79 2.42 -12.44
C ASP A 227 2.83 2.80 -11.37
N ALA A 228 2.40 3.43 -10.29
CA ALA A 228 3.27 3.83 -9.20
C ALA A 228 3.99 2.62 -8.59
N ARG A 229 3.31 1.48 -8.43
CA ARG A 229 3.92 0.24 -7.95
C ARG A 229 5.00 -0.27 -8.91
N ALA A 230 4.68 -0.36 -10.20
CA ALA A 230 5.64 -0.83 -11.21
C ALA A 230 6.88 0.08 -11.26
N ARG A 231 6.70 1.41 -11.13
CA ARG A 231 7.81 2.37 -11.06
C ARG A 231 8.67 2.17 -9.82
N PHE A 232 8.06 1.86 -8.67
CA PHE A 232 8.81 1.56 -7.44
C PHE A 232 9.64 0.27 -7.61
N VAL A 233 9.03 -0.85 -8.04
CA VAL A 233 9.73 -2.12 -8.25
C VAL A 233 10.87 -1.94 -9.26
N ALA A 234 10.65 -1.22 -10.38
CA ALA A 234 11.69 -0.90 -11.34
C ALA A 234 12.79 0.00 -10.77
N ALA A 235 12.49 0.89 -9.82
CA ALA A 235 13.49 1.71 -9.14
C ALA A 235 14.33 0.87 -8.18
N PHE A 236 13.70 -0.05 -7.45
CA PHE A 236 14.36 -1.00 -6.57
C PHE A 236 15.30 -1.93 -7.34
N ASN A 237 14.82 -2.56 -8.42
CA ASN A 237 15.59 -3.50 -9.24
C ASN A 237 16.83 -2.88 -9.94
N ARG A 238 16.90 -1.55 -10.02
CA ARG A 238 18.13 -0.86 -10.49
C ARG A 238 19.25 -0.82 -9.45
N ARG A 239 19.02 -1.26 -8.20
CA ARG A 239 20.03 -1.42 -7.16
C ARG A 239 20.75 -2.77 -7.24
N LEU A 240 20.11 -3.78 -7.91
CA LEU A 240 20.68 -5.11 -8.14
C LEU A 240 21.75 -5.10 -9.23
#